data_6d93c17fa2db5a9a8263d1ddd63a4970
#
_entry.id   6d93c17fa2db5a9a8263d1ddd63a4970
#
_cell.length_a   1.000
_cell.length_b   1.000
_cell.length_c   1.000
_cell.angle_alpha   90.00
_cell.angle_beta   90.00
_cell.angle_gamma   90.00
#
_symmetry.space_group_name_H-M   'P 1'
#
loop_
_entity.id
_entity.type
_entity.pdbx_description
1 polymer ?
#
loop_
_entity_poly.entity_id
_entity_poly.type
_entity_poly.pdbx_seq_one_letter_code
_entity_poly.pdbx_strand_id
1 'polypeptide(L)' 'MIQNDIELQTTLERIAKFQQQVLHLRKVEVNPTNYRLSASGFLAEIDRMQLDVREYLTLHPSDLKKGE' A
#
# COMPACT_ATOMS: atom_id res chain seq x y z
N MET A 1 5.57 -6.30 7.14
CA MET A 1 6.18 -7.34 6.30
C MET A 1 5.17 -8.41 5.95
N ILE A 2 5.08 -8.76 4.68
CA ILE A 2 4.14 -9.77 4.20
C ILE A 2 4.77 -11.16 4.33
N GLN A 3 4.07 -12.09 4.94
CA GLN A 3 4.61 -13.43 5.22
C GLN A 3 3.91 -14.54 4.46
N ASN A 4 2.74 -14.28 3.88
CA ASN A 4 2.00 -15.29 3.13
C ASN A 4 1.07 -14.61 2.13
N ASP A 5 0.44 -15.41 1.27
CA ASP A 5 -0.41 -14.88 0.19
C ASP A 5 -1.69 -14.23 0.73
N ILE A 6 -2.18 -14.66 1.88
CA ILE A 6 -3.35 -14.03 2.49
C ILE A 6 -3.01 -12.61 2.92
N GLU A 7 -1.84 -12.42 3.53
CA GLU A 7 -1.38 -11.09 3.92
C GLU A 7 -1.09 -10.23 2.70
N LEU A 8 -0.57 -10.82 1.63
CA LEU A 8 -0.37 -10.11 0.37
C LEU A 8 -1.70 -9.56 -0.14
N GLN A 9 -2.73 -10.40 -0.19
CA GLN A 9 -4.04 -9.98 -0.67
C GLN A 9 -4.61 -8.86 0.19
N THR A 10 -4.50 -8.97 1.50
CA THR A 10 -4.95 -7.94 2.44
C THR A 10 -4.21 -6.63 2.18
N THR A 11 -2.90 -6.70 1.97
CA THR A 11 -2.09 -5.50 1.70
C THR A 11 -2.51 -4.84 0.39
N LEU A 12 -2.74 -5.62 -0.66
CA LEU A 12 -3.20 -5.08 -1.94
C LEU A 12 -4.56 -4.38 -1.80
N GLU A 13 -5.45 -4.94 -1.01
CA GLU A 13 -6.76 -4.33 -0.74
C GLU A 13 -6.60 -3.01 0.01
N ARG A 14 -5.69 -2.94 0.96
CA ARG A 14 -5.42 -1.70 1.71
C ARG A 14 -4.82 -0.62 0.83
N ILE A 15 -3.91 -1.00 -0.08
CA ILE A 15 -3.34 -0.05 -1.04
C ILE A 15 -4.46 0.54 -1.89
N ALA A 16 -5.36 -0.30 -2.42
CA ALA A 16 -6.48 0.16 -3.23
C ALA A 16 -7.38 1.11 -2.43
N LYS A 17 -7.66 0.78 -1.17
CA LYS A 17 -8.49 1.61 -0.31
C LYS A 17 -7.85 2.98 -0.07
N PHE A 18 -6.56 3.01 0.20
CA PHE A 18 -5.85 4.27 0.42
C PHE A 18 -5.79 5.11 -0.86
N GLN A 19 -5.60 4.45 -2.01
CA GLN A 19 -5.65 5.16 -3.29
C GLN A 19 -7.02 5.79 -3.53
N GLN A 20 -8.09 5.12 -3.15
CA GLN A 20 -9.44 5.68 -3.25
C GLN A 20 -9.61 6.89 -2.34
N GLN A 21 -9.01 6.88 -1.17
CA GLN A 21 -9.03 8.04 -0.27
C GLN A 21 -8.35 9.24 -0.89
N VAL A 22 -7.20 9.03 -1.53
CA VAL A 22 -6.48 10.11 -2.21
C VAL A 22 -7.32 10.66 -3.37
N LEU A 23 -7.95 9.78 -4.16
CA LEU A 23 -8.81 10.19 -5.25
C LEU A 23 -9.99 11.02 -4.74
N HIS A 24 -10.56 10.64 -3.61
CA HIS A 24 -11.65 11.40 -2.98
C HIS A 24 -11.17 12.79 -2.58
N LEU A 25 -9.98 12.88 -1.97
CA LEU A 25 -9.40 14.18 -1.61
C LEU A 25 -9.24 15.08 -2.81
N ARG A 26 -8.83 14.54 -3.95
CA ARG A 26 -8.68 15.32 -5.18
C ARG A 26 -9.99 15.97 -5.61
N LYS A 27 -11.12 15.33 -5.29
CA LYS A 27 -12.44 15.84 -5.69
C LYS A 27 -13.00 16.87 -4.72
N VAL A 28 -12.73 16.72 -3.42
CA VAL A 28 -13.39 17.52 -2.39
C VAL A 28 -12.51 18.61 -1.80
N GLU A 29 -11.19 18.45 -1.81
CA GLU A 29 -10.30 19.45 -1.22
C GLU A 29 -9.91 20.46 -2.28
N VAL A 30 -10.35 21.72 -2.09
CA VAL A 30 -10.12 22.80 -3.06
C VAL A 30 -8.81 23.53 -2.82
N ASN A 31 -8.21 23.40 -1.63
CA ASN A 31 -6.95 24.09 -1.30
C ASN A 31 -5.78 23.16 -1.61
N PRO A 32 -4.89 23.53 -2.55
CA PRO A 32 -3.78 22.65 -2.94
C PRO A 32 -2.83 22.31 -1.79
N THR A 33 -2.59 23.25 -0.88
CA THR A 33 -1.72 23.01 0.28
C THR A 33 -2.35 21.99 1.22
N ASN A 34 -3.64 22.14 1.52
CA ASN A 34 -4.35 21.19 2.37
C ASN A 34 -4.41 19.81 1.70
N TYR A 35 -4.62 19.77 0.40
CA TYR A 35 -4.61 18.51 -0.34
C TYR A 35 -3.27 17.79 -0.16
N ARG A 36 -2.17 18.50 -0.40
CA ARG A 36 -0.84 17.89 -0.28
C ARG A 36 -0.56 17.39 1.14
N LEU A 37 -0.95 18.16 2.15
CA LEU A 37 -0.76 17.75 3.53
C LEU A 37 -1.56 16.50 3.88
N SER A 38 -2.83 16.47 3.47
CA SER A 38 -3.70 15.32 3.76
C SER A 38 -3.30 14.09 2.95
N ALA A 39 -2.98 14.28 1.67
CA ALA A 39 -2.63 13.17 0.80
C ALA A 39 -1.27 12.57 1.14
N SER A 40 -0.32 13.36 1.67
CA SER A 40 1.05 12.89 1.91
C SER A 40 1.10 11.70 2.87
N GLY A 41 0.25 11.70 3.90
CA GLY A 41 0.18 10.58 4.83
C GLY A 41 -0.26 9.29 4.16
N PHE A 42 -1.31 9.37 3.33
CA PHE A 42 -1.79 8.21 2.57
C PHE A 42 -0.75 7.74 1.56
N LEU A 43 -0.11 8.68 0.87
CA LEU A 43 0.88 8.33 -0.15
C LEU A 43 2.10 7.66 0.47
N ALA A 44 2.55 8.14 1.64
CA ALA A 44 3.67 7.50 2.35
C ALA A 44 3.32 6.07 2.75
N GLU A 45 2.10 5.83 3.24
CA GLU A 45 1.67 4.48 3.59
C GLU A 45 1.55 3.59 2.36
N ILE A 46 1.03 4.13 1.25
CA ILE A 46 0.96 3.39 -0.01
C ILE A 46 2.36 2.97 -0.45
N ASP A 47 3.32 3.90 -0.42
CA ASP A 47 4.71 3.62 -0.82
C ASP A 47 5.30 2.50 0.02
N ARG A 48 5.09 2.53 1.33
CA ARG A 48 5.61 1.49 2.23
C ARG A 48 4.96 0.14 1.95
N MET A 49 3.64 0.12 1.76
CA MET A 49 2.94 -1.13 1.45
C MET A 49 3.36 -1.69 0.09
N GLN A 50 3.57 -0.82 -0.89
CA GLN A 50 4.04 -1.27 -2.21
C GLN A 50 5.45 -1.85 -2.13
N LEU A 51 6.31 -1.29 -1.30
CA LEU A 51 7.63 -1.85 -1.07
C LEU A 51 7.53 -3.25 -0.46
N ASP A 52 6.67 -3.42 0.54
CA ASP A 52 6.44 -4.73 1.15
C ASP A 52 5.94 -5.74 0.12
N VAL A 53 5.01 -5.34 -0.74
CA VAL A 53 4.51 -6.19 -1.82
C VAL A 53 5.64 -6.60 -2.75
N ARG A 54 6.45 -5.63 -3.16
CA ARG A 54 7.57 -5.89 -4.07
C ARG A 54 8.56 -6.86 -3.45
N GLU A 55 8.93 -6.65 -2.20
CA GLU A 55 9.87 -7.53 -1.51
C GLU A 55 9.32 -8.96 -1.41
N TYR A 56 8.04 -9.09 -1.07
CA TYR A 56 7.41 -10.40 -1.00
C TYR A 56 7.39 -11.09 -2.38
N LEU A 57 7.06 -10.35 -3.43
CA LEU A 57 6.96 -10.91 -4.77
C LEU A 57 8.32 -11.26 -5.39
N THR A 58 9.43 -10.80 -4.81
CA THR A 58 10.76 -11.23 -5.25
C THR A 58 11.08 -12.65 -4.80
N LEU A 59 10.31 -13.16 -3.83
CA LEU A 59 10.52 -14.49 -3.31
C LEU A 59 9.69 -15.52 -4.09
N HIS A 60 10.32 -16.64 -4.44
CA HIS A 60 9.59 -17.75 -5.02
C HIS A 60 8.85 -18.47 -3.89
N PRO A 61 7.68 -19.10 -4.16
CA PRO A 61 6.96 -19.83 -3.10
C PRO A 61 7.82 -20.87 -2.38
N SER A 62 8.78 -21.48 -3.06
CA SER A 62 9.68 -22.44 -2.42
C SER A 62 10.59 -21.79 -1.37
N ASP A 63 10.94 -20.51 -1.55
CA ASP A 63 11.75 -19.78 -0.56
C ASP A 63 10.96 -19.55 0.73
N LEU A 64 9.66 -19.33 0.61
CA LEU A 64 8.80 -19.12 1.77
C LEU A 64 8.64 -20.37 2.61
N LYS A 65 8.73 -21.55 1.99
CA LYS A 65 8.62 -22.85 2.69
C LYS A 65 9.89 -23.21 3.45
N LYS A 66 11.02 -22.64 3.09
CA LYS A 66 12.30 -22.97 3.72
C LYS A 66 12.39 -22.53 5.17
N GLY A 67 11.55 -21.60 5.59
CA GLY A 67 11.54 -21.12 6.96
C GLY A 67 10.68 -21.95 7.92
N GLU A 68 10.03 -22.98 7.42
CA GLU A 68 9.13 -23.82 8.21
C GLU A 68 9.84 -24.96 8.94
#